data_5a63e8cd498eba4ae5ff69038791e2a0
#
_entry.id   5a63e8cd498eba4ae5ff69038791e2a0
#
_cell.length_a   1.000
_cell.length_b   1.000
_cell.length_c   1.000
_cell.angle_alpha   90.00
_cell.angle_beta   90.00
_cell.angle_gamma   90.00
#
_symmetry.space_group_name_H-M   'P 1'
#
loop_
_entity.id
_entity.type
_entity.pdbx_description
1 polymer ?
#
loop_
_entity_poly.entity_id
_entity_poly.type
_entity_poly.pdbx_seq_one_letter_code
_entity_poly.pdbx_strand_id
1 'polypeptide(L)'
;MSRLLLTAAALSLALGTAAQAAKGPAPVVGKNPTADITDDQALGCFYRMIVLSNDASDAAEKPGVSDADRKSFLALDDQASRGVTFYITILYTRPWVADRSDQLAKVLTAQRAEDKKTSDARAEECLNRSLQAQVDVFGAAVPAKRN
;
A
#
# COMPACT_ATOMS: atom_id res chain seq x y z
N MET A 1 43.81 45.33 13.83
CA MET A 1 43.47 44.08 14.56
C MET A 1 42.20 44.38 15.37
N SER A 2 41.00 44.03 14.88
CA SER A 2 39.75 44.06 15.65
C SER A 2 38.55 43.95 14.70
N ARG A 3 38.30 42.78 14.13
CA ARG A 3 37.06 42.47 13.44
C ARG A 3 36.78 40.95 13.44
N LEU A 4 36.67 40.36 14.65
CA LEU A 4 36.40 38.90 14.74
C LEU A 4 35.59 38.48 15.99
N LEU A 5 34.70 39.36 16.48
CA LEU A 5 33.91 39.02 17.70
C LEU A 5 32.39 39.29 17.61
N LEU A 6 31.83 39.35 16.41
CA LEU A 6 30.37 39.68 16.26
C LEU A 6 29.57 38.66 15.49
N THR A 7 30.03 37.42 15.32
CA THR A 7 29.28 36.39 14.58
C THR A 7 28.82 35.19 15.43
N ALA A 8 29.10 35.17 16.74
CA ALA A 8 28.75 34.04 17.59
C ALA A 8 27.40 34.17 18.34
N ALA A 9 26.75 35.32 18.31
CA ALA A 9 25.51 35.56 19.08
C ALA A 9 24.21 35.33 18.30
N ALA A 10 24.26 35.17 16.98
CA ALA A 10 23.06 35.04 16.16
C ALA A 10 22.59 33.59 15.94
N LEU A 11 23.41 32.58 16.29
CA LEU A 11 23.08 31.17 16.05
C LEU A 11 22.32 30.49 17.20
N SER A 12 22.26 31.12 18.35
CA SER A 12 21.64 30.51 19.57
C SER A 12 20.14 30.74 19.69
N LEU A 13 19.53 31.60 18.89
CA LEU A 13 18.10 31.93 18.96
C LEU A 13 17.23 31.12 17.98
N ALA A 14 17.83 30.43 17.02
CA ALA A 14 17.06 29.65 16.02
C ALA A 14 16.78 28.21 16.45
N LEU A 15 17.42 27.70 17.50
CA LEU A 15 17.23 26.31 17.99
C LEU A 15 16.16 26.18 19.07
N GLY A 16 15.63 27.28 19.60
CA GLY A 16 14.64 27.28 20.69
C GLY A 16 13.18 27.15 20.26
N THR A 17 12.85 27.35 19.00
CA THR A 17 11.44 27.39 18.54
C THR A 17 10.97 26.14 17.77
N ALA A 18 11.86 25.19 17.50
CA ALA A 18 11.49 23.95 16.78
C ALA A 18 10.91 22.85 17.70
N ALA A 19 11.00 23.01 19.03
CA ALA A 19 10.54 21.98 19.97
C ALA A 19 9.08 22.11 20.43
N GLN A 20 8.35 23.15 20.02
CA GLN A 20 6.96 23.38 20.46
C GLN A 20 5.88 23.08 19.42
N ALA A 21 6.24 22.67 18.20
CA ALA A 21 5.28 22.39 17.12
C ALA A 21 4.76 20.95 17.07
N ALA A 22 5.11 20.09 18.01
CA ALA A 22 4.75 18.66 17.95
C ALA A 22 3.74 18.24 19.02
N LYS A 23 2.71 19.05 19.29
CA LYS A 23 1.49 18.57 19.95
C LYS A 23 0.35 18.50 18.93
N GLY A 24 0.56 17.72 17.86
CA GLY A 24 -0.55 17.17 17.11
C GLY A 24 -1.34 16.20 17.99
N PRO A 25 -2.64 15.99 17.74
CA PRO A 25 -3.42 15.00 18.47
C PRO A 25 -2.66 13.66 18.42
N ALA A 26 -2.60 12.97 19.56
CA ALA A 26 -1.99 11.66 19.62
C ALA A 26 -2.55 10.78 18.49
N PRO A 27 -1.71 10.01 17.77
CA PRO A 27 -2.22 9.14 16.74
C PRO A 27 -3.29 8.25 17.35
N VAL A 28 -4.47 8.27 16.77
CA VAL A 28 -5.53 7.33 17.14
C VAL A 28 -4.98 5.96 16.80
N VAL A 29 -4.65 5.16 17.82
CA VAL A 29 -4.23 3.78 17.64
C VAL A 29 -5.48 3.02 17.19
N GLY A 30 -5.75 3.08 15.91
CA GLY A 30 -6.76 2.25 15.25
C GLY A 30 -6.37 0.78 15.34
N LYS A 31 -7.35 -0.12 15.20
CA LYS A 31 -7.06 -1.55 15.03
C LYS A 31 -6.02 -1.70 13.91
N ASN A 32 -4.96 -2.47 14.17
CA ASN A 32 -3.99 -2.79 13.13
C ASN A 32 -4.74 -3.54 11.99
N PRO A 33 -4.92 -2.93 10.81
CA PRO A 33 -5.73 -3.50 9.73
C PRO A 33 -5.13 -4.77 9.14
N THR A 34 -3.93 -5.16 9.58
CA THR A 34 -3.21 -6.34 9.10
C THR A 34 -3.14 -7.47 10.13
N ALA A 35 -3.68 -7.25 11.35
CA ALA A 35 -3.52 -8.21 12.46
C ALA A 35 -4.19 -9.57 12.20
N ASP A 36 -5.24 -9.59 11.40
CA ASP A 36 -6.02 -10.77 11.05
C ASP A 36 -5.62 -11.43 9.70
N ILE A 37 -4.62 -10.88 9.02
CA ILE A 37 -4.13 -11.45 7.75
C ILE A 37 -3.03 -12.47 8.06
N THR A 38 -3.23 -13.74 7.69
CA THR A 38 -2.19 -14.77 7.80
C THR A 38 -1.12 -14.61 6.71
N ASP A 39 0.03 -15.28 6.85
CA ASP A 39 1.09 -15.26 5.83
C ASP A 39 0.61 -15.88 4.51
N ASP A 40 -0.14 -16.98 4.55
CA ASP A 40 -0.71 -17.61 3.36
C ASP A 40 -1.71 -16.69 2.65
N GLN A 41 -2.53 -15.97 3.42
CA GLN A 41 -3.45 -14.97 2.87
C GLN A 41 -2.67 -13.79 2.24
N ALA A 42 -1.65 -13.29 2.93
CA ALA A 42 -0.82 -12.20 2.40
C ALA A 42 -0.09 -12.60 1.12
N LEU A 43 0.51 -13.81 1.09
CA LEU A 43 1.16 -14.36 -0.12
C LEU A 43 0.16 -14.57 -1.25
N GLY A 44 -1.01 -15.14 -0.94
CA GLY A 44 -2.07 -15.38 -1.92
C GLY A 44 -2.59 -14.09 -2.53
N CYS A 45 -2.87 -13.10 -1.69
CA CYS A 45 -3.34 -11.79 -2.15
C CYS A 45 -2.25 -11.01 -2.89
N PHE A 46 -1.00 -11.05 -2.44
CA PHE A 46 0.13 -10.45 -3.14
C PHE A 46 0.20 -10.92 -4.60
N TYR A 47 0.17 -12.25 -4.81
CA TYR A 47 0.23 -12.79 -6.16
C TYR A 47 -1.00 -12.44 -7.00
N ARG A 48 -2.22 -12.49 -6.42
CA ARG A 48 -3.45 -12.10 -7.11
C ARG A 48 -3.44 -10.65 -7.56
N MET A 49 -2.88 -9.77 -6.75
CA MET A 49 -2.75 -8.35 -7.12
C MET A 49 -1.76 -8.15 -8.27
N ILE A 50 -0.67 -8.92 -8.32
CA ILE A 50 0.25 -8.89 -9.48
C ILE A 50 -0.48 -9.33 -10.76
N VAL A 51 -1.21 -10.45 -10.71
CA VAL A 51 -1.95 -10.95 -11.88
C VAL A 51 -3.02 -9.94 -12.31
N LEU A 52 -3.79 -9.40 -11.37
CA LEU A 52 -4.83 -8.40 -11.67
C LEU A 52 -4.25 -7.12 -12.27
N SER A 53 -3.11 -6.63 -11.78
CA SER A 53 -2.41 -5.47 -12.32
C SER A 53 -1.98 -5.73 -13.76
N ASN A 54 -1.32 -6.87 -14.03
CA ASN A 54 -0.88 -7.24 -15.37
C ASN A 54 -2.06 -7.39 -16.34
N ASP A 55 -3.11 -8.12 -15.94
CA ASP A 55 -4.32 -8.32 -16.77
C ASP A 55 -5.01 -7.00 -17.10
N ALA A 56 -5.07 -6.06 -16.14
CA ALA A 56 -5.66 -4.74 -16.35
C ALA A 56 -4.80 -3.89 -17.29
N SER A 57 -3.47 -3.89 -17.11
CA SER A 57 -2.54 -3.19 -18.00
C SER A 57 -2.64 -3.74 -19.43
N ASP A 58 -2.57 -5.06 -19.60
CA ASP A 58 -2.71 -5.72 -20.89
C ASP A 58 -4.07 -5.41 -21.55
N ALA A 59 -5.15 -5.33 -20.75
CA ALA A 59 -6.46 -4.98 -21.26
C ALA A 59 -6.53 -3.53 -21.76
N ALA A 60 -5.84 -2.61 -21.09
CA ALA A 60 -5.78 -1.20 -21.49
C ALA A 60 -5.04 -0.98 -22.82
N GLU A 61 -4.08 -1.88 -23.15
CA GLU A 61 -3.25 -1.79 -24.35
C GLU A 61 -3.89 -2.46 -25.60
N LYS A 62 -4.98 -3.21 -25.42
CA LYS A 62 -5.62 -3.92 -26.54
C LYS A 62 -6.11 -2.96 -27.63
N PRO A 63 -5.91 -3.29 -28.91
CA PRO A 63 -6.45 -2.52 -30.01
C PRO A 63 -7.98 -2.46 -29.94
N GLY A 64 -8.55 -1.27 -30.18
CA GLY A 64 -10.00 -1.07 -30.23
C GLY A 64 -10.68 -0.84 -28.86
N VAL A 65 -9.93 -0.81 -27.78
CA VAL A 65 -10.46 -0.44 -26.48
C VAL A 65 -10.86 1.05 -26.46
N SER A 66 -12.07 1.35 -25.97
CA SER A 66 -12.54 2.73 -25.85
C SER A 66 -11.69 3.51 -24.81
N ASP A 67 -11.65 4.84 -24.94
CA ASP A 67 -10.93 5.68 -23.96
C ASP A 67 -11.50 5.55 -22.54
N ALA A 68 -12.83 5.35 -22.42
CA ALA A 68 -13.50 5.15 -21.15
C ALA A 68 -13.08 3.82 -20.49
N ASP A 69 -13.06 2.72 -21.27
CA ASP A 69 -12.63 1.41 -20.79
C ASP A 69 -11.14 1.41 -20.45
N ARG A 70 -10.30 2.01 -21.32
CA ARG A 70 -8.87 2.16 -21.07
C ARG A 70 -8.60 2.88 -19.74
N LYS A 71 -9.31 3.98 -19.47
CA LYS A 71 -9.20 4.70 -18.20
C LYS A 71 -9.60 3.83 -17.02
N SER A 72 -10.62 3.00 -17.17
CA SER A 72 -11.09 2.08 -16.13
C SER A 72 -10.06 0.98 -15.87
N PHE A 73 -9.44 0.42 -16.91
CA PHE A 73 -8.38 -0.58 -16.76
C PHE A 73 -7.13 -0.01 -16.10
N LEU A 74 -6.70 1.19 -16.49
CA LEU A 74 -5.55 1.84 -15.85
C LEU A 74 -5.82 2.20 -14.39
N ALA A 75 -7.06 2.56 -14.04
CA ALA A 75 -7.45 2.79 -12.65
C ALA A 75 -7.42 1.47 -11.83
N LEU A 76 -7.84 0.35 -12.43
CA LEU A 76 -7.75 -0.96 -11.80
C LEU A 76 -6.31 -1.42 -11.61
N ASP A 77 -5.44 -1.20 -12.59
CA ASP A 77 -4.01 -1.46 -12.50
C ASP A 77 -3.37 -0.67 -11.34
N ASP A 78 -3.62 0.64 -11.24
CA ASP A 78 -3.12 1.47 -10.13
C ASP A 78 -3.60 0.94 -8.77
N GLN A 79 -4.86 0.56 -8.64
CA GLN A 79 -5.41 0.00 -7.41
C GLN A 79 -4.77 -1.36 -7.06
N ALA A 80 -4.61 -2.24 -8.04
CA ALA A 80 -3.97 -3.54 -7.86
C ALA A 80 -2.49 -3.39 -7.48
N SER A 81 -1.76 -2.48 -8.10
CA SER A 81 -0.36 -2.17 -7.78
C SER A 81 -0.19 -1.65 -6.34
N ARG A 82 -1.13 -0.85 -5.85
CA ARG A 82 -1.18 -0.47 -4.43
C ARG A 82 -1.45 -1.66 -3.53
N GLY A 83 -2.31 -2.58 -3.96
CA GLY A 83 -2.55 -3.85 -3.29
C GLY A 83 -1.27 -4.70 -3.19
N VAL A 84 -0.48 -4.79 -4.27
CA VAL A 84 0.85 -5.44 -4.26
C VAL A 84 1.73 -4.84 -3.17
N THR A 85 1.85 -3.51 -3.13
CA THR A 85 2.66 -2.80 -2.13
C THR A 85 2.16 -3.07 -0.71
N PHE A 86 0.86 -3.08 -0.49
CA PHE A 86 0.25 -3.37 0.81
C PHE A 86 0.62 -4.77 1.30
N TYR A 87 0.38 -5.81 0.50
CA TYR A 87 0.62 -7.19 0.91
C TYR A 87 2.11 -7.52 1.05
N ILE A 88 2.96 -7.00 0.18
CA ILE A 88 4.41 -7.21 0.33
C ILE A 88 4.94 -6.54 1.60
N THR A 89 4.41 -5.37 1.97
CA THR A 89 4.79 -4.69 3.22
C THR A 89 4.41 -5.55 4.43
N ILE A 90 3.23 -6.19 4.44
CA ILE A 90 2.85 -7.12 5.51
C ILE A 90 3.87 -8.25 5.63
N LEU A 91 4.26 -8.85 4.51
CA LEU A 91 5.22 -9.95 4.48
C LEU A 91 6.61 -9.54 4.97
N TYR A 92 7.06 -8.33 4.61
CA TYR A 92 8.36 -7.81 5.03
C TYR A 92 8.42 -7.40 6.51
N THR A 93 7.30 -7.01 7.10
CA THR A 93 7.24 -6.62 8.51
C THR A 93 7.19 -7.82 9.48
N ARG A 94 7.05 -9.04 8.94
CA ARG A 94 6.98 -10.27 9.73
C ARG A 94 8.32 -10.97 9.79
N PRO A 95 8.58 -11.74 10.86
CA PRO A 95 9.78 -12.57 10.93
C PRO A 95 9.94 -13.44 9.69
N TRP A 96 11.15 -13.51 9.17
CA TRP A 96 11.44 -14.37 8.03
C TRP A 96 11.26 -15.83 8.42
N VAL A 97 10.44 -16.57 7.67
CA VAL A 97 10.27 -18.02 7.83
C VAL A 97 11.11 -18.70 6.75
N ALA A 98 11.94 -19.65 7.15
CA ALA A 98 12.91 -20.31 6.26
C ALA A 98 12.24 -21.06 5.08
N ASP A 99 11.02 -21.52 5.27
CA ASP A 99 10.23 -22.28 4.29
C ASP A 99 9.28 -21.41 3.44
N ARG A 100 9.46 -20.09 3.41
CA ARG A 100 8.56 -19.19 2.69
C ARG A 100 8.45 -19.50 1.20
N SER A 101 9.52 -20.03 0.60
CA SER A 101 9.49 -20.51 -0.79
C SER A 101 8.51 -21.66 -0.98
N ASP A 102 8.49 -22.60 -0.04
CA ASP A 102 7.58 -23.76 -0.08
C ASP A 102 6.14 -23.33 0.19
N GLN A 103 5.92 -22.37 1.10
CA GLN A 103 4.61 -21.75 1.31
C GLN A 103 4.11 -21.09 0.03
N LEU A 104 4.95 -20.28 -0.63
CA LEU A 104 4.59 -19.66 -1.90
C LEU A 104 4.23 -20.70 -2.95
N ALA A 105 5.01 -21.75 -3.11
CA ALA A 105 4.74 -22.83 -4.06
C ALA A 105 3.38 -23.52 -3.80
N LYS A 106 3.03 -23.77 -2.53
CA LYS A 106 1.73 -24.32 -2.13
C LYS A 106 0.59 -23.36 -2.47
N VAL A 107 0.73 -22.09 -2.13
CA VAL A 107 -0.27 -21.06 -2.41
C VAL A 107 -0.51 -20.91 -3.91
N LEU A 108 0.56 -20.86 -4.72
CA LEU A 108 0.45 -20.75 -6.19
C LEU A 108 -0.17 -22.00 -6.81
N THR A 109 0.15 -23.18 -6.29
CA THR A 109 -0.45 -24.42 -6.76
C THR A 109 -1.96 -24.46 -6.47
N ALA A 110 -2.36 -24.04 -5.27
CA ALA A 110 -3.77 -23.95 -4.90
C ALA A 110 -4.52 -22.94 -5.78
N GLN A 111 -3.93 -21.77 -6.05
CA GLN A 111 -4.55 -20.76 -6.91
C GLN A 111 -4.72 -21.21 -8.36
N ARG A 112 -3.75 -21.96 -8.91
CA ARG A 112 -3.85 -22.51 -10.27
C ARG A 112 -4.92 -23.58 -10.42
N ALA A 113 -5.29 -24.23 -9.32
CA ALA A 113 -6.35 -25.24 -9.30
C ALA A 113 -7.77 -24.62 -9.14
N GLU A 114 -7.86 -23.34 -8.86
CA GLU A 114 -9.15 -22.64 -8.73
C GLU A 114 -9.81 -22.43 -10.10
N ASP A 115 -11.14 -22.53 -10.13
CA ASP A 115 -11.91 -22.06 -11.28
C ASP A 115 -11.87 -20.52 -11.37
N LYS A 116 -12.12 -20.00 -12.57
CA LYS A 116 -12.04 -18.56 -12.84
C LYS A 116 -12.93 -17.75 -11.90
N LYS A 117 -14.15 -18.18 -11.65
CA LYS A 117 -15.12 -17.44 -10.81
C LYS A 117 -14.60 -17.31 -9.37
N THR A 118 -14.07 -18.39 -8.81
CA THR A 118 -13.48 -18.40 -7.47
C THR A 118 -12.24 -17.52 -7.41
N SER A 119 -11.38 -17.57 -8.45
CA SER A 119 -10.18 -16.75 -8.54
C SER A 119 -10.51 -15.27 -8.61
N ASP A 120 -11.48 -14.88 -9.46
CA ASP A 120 -11.93 -13.48 -9.61
C ASP A 120 -12.52 -12.96 -8.29
N ALA A 121 -13.39 -13.73 -7.62
CA ALA A 121 -13.98 -13.32 -6.34
C ALA A 121 -12.93 -13.11 -5.25
N ARG A 122 -11.92 -13.98 -5.19
CA ARG A 122 -10.82 -13.82 -4.23
C ARG A 122 -9.89 -12.65 -4.58
N ALA A 123 -9.67 -12.36 -5.86
CA ALA A 123 -8.92 -11.18 -6.28
C ALA A 123 -9.64 -9.90 -5.86
N GLU A 124 -10.96 -9.84 -6.04
CA GLU A 124 -11.81 -8.74 -5.59
C GLU A 124 -11.77 -8.58 -4.06
N GLU A 125 -11.86 -9.67 -3.30
CA GLU A 125 -11.73 -9.64 -1.84
C GLU A 125 -10.38 -9.07 -1.40
N CYS A 126 -9.27 -9.52 -2.00
CA CYS A 126 -7.94 -9.01 -1.73
C CYS A 126 -7.83 -7.52 -2.06
N LEU A 127 -8.36 -7.08 -3.21
CA LEU A 127 -8.35 -5.68 -3.61
C LEU A 127 -9.11 -4.82 -2.61
N ASN A 128 -10.36 -5.19 -2.30
CA ASN A 128 -11.22 -4.45 -1.37
C ASN A 128 -10.59 -4.35 0.02
N ARG A 129 -9.96 -5.43 0.50
CA ARG A 129 -9.26 -5.44 1.78
C ARG A 129 -8.07 -4.47 1.81
N SER A 130 -7.28 -4.43 0.75
CA SER A 130 -6.14 -3.50 0.65
C SER A 130 -6.59 -2.05 0.56
N LEU A 131 -7.67 -1.77 -0.18
CA LEU A 131 -8.26 -0.43 -0.29
C LEU A 131 -8.85 0.03 1.04
N GLN A 132 -9.58 -0.85 1.74
CA GLN A 132 -10.14 -0.53 3.06
C GLN A 132 -9.05 -0.22 4.07
N ALA A 133 -7.97 -1.01 4.10
CA ALA A 133 -6.84 -0.75 4.99
C ALA A 133 -6.17 0.61 4.70
N GLN A 134 -6.08 1.01 3.44
CA GLN A 134 -5.57 2.34 3.07
C GLN A 134 -6.51 3.45 3.55
N VAL A 135 -7.83 3.27 3.43
CA VAL A 135 -8.83 4.22 3.96
C VAL A 135 -8.73 4.31 5.48
N ASP A 136 -8.58 3.19 6.18
CA ASP A 136 -8.48 3.16 7.64
C ASP A 136 -7.21 3.87 8.15
N VAL A 137 -6.10 3.74 7.41
CA VAL A 137 -4.82 4.37 7.78
C VAL A 137 -4.76 5.84 7.33
N PHE A 138 -5.26 6.15 6.13
CA PHE A 138 -5.09 7.45 5.50
C PHE A 138 -6.40 8.24 5.37
N GLY A 139 -7.55 7.61 5.61
CA GLY A 139 -8.88 8.20 5.40
C GLY A 139 -9.14 9.46 6.22
N ALA A 140 -8.46 9.62 7.35
CA ALA A 140 -8.47 10.86 8.13
C ALA A 140 -7.64 12.00 7.49
N ALA A 141 -6.80 11.69 6.50
CA ALA A 141 -5.89 12.62 5.84
C ALA A 141 -6.39 13.11 4.47
N VAL A 142 -7.51 12.61 3.96
CA VAL A 142 -8.10 13.10 2.71
C VAL A 142 -8.84 14.42 3.03
N PRO A 143 -8.33 15.58 2.62
CA PRO A 143 -9.04 16.83 2.84
C PRO A 143 -10.38 16.75 2.12
N ALA A 144 -11.47 17.08 2.84
CA ALA A 144 -12.78 17.27 2.25
C ALA A 144 -12.62 18.14 0.99
N LYS A 145 -13.26 17.74 -0.12
CA LYS A 145 -13.25 18.47 -1.39
C LYS A 145 -13.35 19.97 -1.11
N ARG A 146 -12.34 20.73 -1.54
CA ARG A 146 -12.52 22.17 -1.72
C ARG A 146 -13.48 22.34 -2.89
N ASN A 147 -14.70 22.75 -2.58
CA ASN A 147 -15.65 23.27 -3.57
C ASN A 147 -15.11 24.57 -4.16
#